data_8bd857f9adae0aab04a85d14630d934a
#
_entry.id   8bd857f9adae0aab04a85d14630d934a
#
_cell.length_a   1.000
_cell.length_b   1.000
_cell.length_c   1.000
_cell.angle_alpha   90.00
_cell.angle_beta   90.00
_cell.angle_gamma   90.00
#
_symmetry.space_group_name_H-M   'P 1'
#
loop_
_entity.id
_entity.type
_entity.pdbx_description
1 polymer ?
#
loop_
_entity_poly.entity_id
_entity_poly.type
_entity_poly.pdbx_seq_one_letter_code
_entity_poly.pdbx_strand_id
1 'polypeptide(L)'
;MNERPFFTYILKKLLDVVEIWIPAFTFAAMFLVFVVAIFFRYVLNHPLTWPYELSIILFIWTIMFGAGYAKRENSHVVFSVLYDRMSPRRQLISRIVAESIVLVAFILGFQASTSYILFWKTLKTPALRISFDIVFFPYVIFMLLMIGRSAWNLFLDLKSAFRKEVEG
;
A
#
# COMPACT_ATOMS: atom_id res chain seq x y z
N MET A 1 -5.11 -28.76 16.75
CA MET A 1 -5.78 -28.09 15.61
C MET A 1 -6.19 -26.72 16.11
N ASN A 2 -5.47 -25.68 15.68
CA ASN A 2 -5.67 -24.31 16.19
C ASN A 2 -6.75 -23.69 15.32
N GLU A 3 -7.99 -23.68 15.79
CA GLU A 3 -9.10 -22.98 15.16
C GLU A 3 -8.80 -21.48 15.21
N ARG A 4 -8.23 -20.98 14.12
CA ARG A 4 -8.11 -19.53 13.95
C ARG A 4 -9.55 -19.00 13.90
N PRO A 5 -9.91 -18.00 14.73
CA PRO A 5 -11.27 -17.53 14.76
C PRO A 5 -11.69 -17.12 13.34
N PHE A 6 -12.89 -17.51 12.93
CA PHE A 6 -13.48 -17.29 11.60
C PHE A 6 -13.26 -15.84 11.09
N PHE A 7 -13.26 -14.89 12.00
CA PHE A 7 -12.96 -13.48 11.72
C PHE A 7 -11.55 -13.25 11.15
N THR A 8 -10.51 -13.91 11.69
CA THR A 8 -9.12 -13.75 11.19
C THR A 8 -8.92 -14.35 9.81
N TYR A 9 -9.68 -15.41 9.49
CA TYR A 9 -9.67 -16.00 8.15
C TYR A 9 -10.28 -15.07 7.12
N ILE A 10 -11.45 -14.48 7.41
CA ILE A 10 -12.12 -13.51 6.52
C ILE A 10 -11.24 -12.29 6.31
N LEU A 11 -10.70 -11.71 7.39
CA LEU A 11 -9.83 -10.53 7.31
C LEU A 11 -8.60 -10.81 6.44
N LYS A 12 -7.95 -11.96 6.60
CA LYS A 12 -6.82 -12.37 5.77
C LYS A 12 -7.22 -12.47 4.31
N LYS A 13 -8.35 -13.11 4.00
CA LYS A 13 -8.83 -13.24 2.62
C LYS A 13 -9.16 -11.90 1.98
N LEU A 14 -9.76 -10.97 2.72
CA LEU A 14 -10.02 -9.60 2.24
C LEU A 14 -8.71 -8.86 1.95
N LEU A 15 -7.73 -8.95 2.84
CA LEU A 15 -6.41 -8.35 2.63
C LEU A 15 -5.70 -8.97 1.41
N ASP A 16 -5.79 -10.29 1.21
CA ASP A 16 -5.23 -10.95 0.03
C ASP A 16 -5.89 -10.46 -1.27
N VAL A 17 -7.20 -10.23 -1.27
CA VAL A 17 -7.88 -9.65 -2.43
C VAL A 17 -7.38 -8.23 -2.72
N VAL A 18 -7.30 -7.38 -1.72
CA VAL A 18 -6.91 -5.97 -1.87
C VAL A 18 -5.43 -5.83 -2.26
N GLU A 19 -4.56 -6.63 -1.69
CA GLU A 19 -3.09 -6.44 -1.79
C GLU A 19 -2.41 -7.33 -2.83
N ILE A 20 -3.07 -8.41 -3.27
CA ILE A 20 -2.51 -9.34 -4.27
C ILE A 20 -3.35 -9.31 -5.55
N TRP A 21 -4.67 -9.58 -5.43
CA TRP A 21 -5.51 -9.76 -6.62
C TRP A 21 -5.82 -8.46 -7.34
N ILE A 22 -6.12 -7.38 -6.60
CA ILE A 22 -6.37 -6.07 -7.24
C ILE A 22 -5.12 -5.55 -7.97
N PRO A 23 -3.91 -5.50 -7.35
CA PRO A 23 -2.71 -5.07 -8.08
C PRO A 23 -2.39 -5.96 -9.28
N ALA A 24 -2.53 -7.27 -9.16
CA ALA A 24 -2.29 -8.18 -10.27
C ALA A 24 -3.26 -7.92 -11.44
N PHE A 25 -4.54 -7.73 -11.14
CA PHE A 25 -5.55 -7.42 -12.15
C PHE A 25 -5.33 -6.03 -12.78
N THR A 26 -5.06 -5.00 -11.98
CA THR A 26 -4.83 -3.64 -12.49
C THR A 26 -3.55 -3.58 -13.32
N PHE A 27 -2.51 -4.31 -12.94
CA PHE A 27 -1.28 -4.43 -13.74
C PHE A 27 -1.53 -5.13 -15.09
N ALA A 28 -2.25 -6.25 -15.08
CA ALA A 28 -2.61 -6.95 -16.32
C ALA A 28 -3.48 -6.08 -17.22
N ALA A 29 -4.47 -5.39 -16.66
CA ALA A 29 -5.32 -4.46 -17.40
C ALA A 29 -4.52 -3.29 -17.97
N MET A 30 -3.58 -2.72 -17.20
CA MET A 30 -2.68 -1.66 -17.67
C MET A 30 -1.87 -2.13 -18.88
N PHE A 31 -1.32 -3.34 -18.82
CA PHE A 31 -0.55 -3.91 -19.92
C PHE A 31 -1.40 -4.08 -21.19
N LEU A 32 -2.62 -4.62 -21.06
CA LEU A 32 -3.55 -4.76 -22.17
C LEU A 32 -3.92 -3.42 -22.80
N VAL A 33 -4.24 -2.42 -21.98
CA VAL A 33 -4.55 -1.07 -22.44
C VAL A 33 -3.36 -0.45 -23.19
N PHE A 34 -2.15 -0.68 -22.71
CA PHE A 34 -0.93 -0.22 -23.38
C PHE A 34 -0.74 -0.89 -24.74
N VAL A 35 -0.95 -2.20 -24.84
CA VAL A 35 -0.93 -2.92 -26.14
C VAL A 35 -1.97 -2.36 -27.12
N VAL A 36 -3.20 -2.10 -26.63
CA VAL A 36 -4.25 -1.47 -27.44
C VAL A 36 -3.79 -0.09 -27.94
N ALA A 37 -3.20 0.73 -27.08
CA ALA A 37 -2.69 2.06 -27.46
C ALA A 37 -1.65 1.99 -28.58
N ILE A 38 -0.72 1.04 -28.48
CA ILE A 38 0.32 0.79 -29.50
C ILE A 38 -0.32 0.34 -30.82
N PHE A 39 -1.23 -0.61 -30.77
CA PHE A 39 -1.90 -1.13 -31.95
C PHE A 39 -2.66 -0.03 -32.71
N PHE A 40 -3.46 0.76 -32.03
CA PHE A 40 -4.19 1.87 -32.65
C PHE A 40 -3.26 2.93 -33.21
N ARG A 41 -2.15 3.22 -32.55
CA ARG A 41 -1.18 4.23 -33.01
C ARG A 41 -0.42 3.79 -34.24
N TYR A 42 0.11 2.55 -34.25
CA TYR A 42 1.07 2.12 -35.28
C TYR A 42 0.46 1.28 -36.38
N VAL A 43 -0.64 0.54 -36.12
CA VAL A 43 -1.29 -0.29 -37.14
C VAL A 43 -2.43 0.48 -37.80
N LEU A 44 -3.27 1.16 -37.00
CA LEU A 44 -4.44 1.86 -37.54
C LEU A 44 -4.17 3.34 -37.82
N ASN A 45 -2.99 3.87 -37.52
CA ASN A 45 -2.66 5.31 -37.66
C ASN A 45 -3.70 6.24 -37.00
N HIS A 46 -4.37 5.76 -35.95
CA HIS A 46 -5.42 6.49 -35.25
C HIS A 46 -5.11 6.53 -33.73
N PRO A 47 -4.29 7.49 -33.26
CA PRO A 47 -3.89 7.57 -31.85
C PRO A 47 -5.09 7.86 -30.96
N LEU A 48 -5.28 7.01 -29.93
CA LEU A 48 -6.31 7.18 -28.91
C LEU A 48 -5.72 7.92 -27.70
N THR A 49 -6.48 8.81 -27.08
CA THR A 49 -6.05 9.57 -25.88
C THR A 49 -6.41 8.86 -24.56
N TRP A 50 -7.54 8.17 -24.52
CA TRP A 50 -8.04 7.52 -23.31
C TRP A 50 -7.15 6.38 -22.78
N PRO A 51 -6.42 5.57 -23.60
CA PRO A 51 -5.59 4.49 -23.07
C PRO A 51 -4.41 5.02 -22.25
N TYR A 52 -3.86 6.17 -22.65
CA TYR A 52 -2.78 6.80 -21.88
C TYR A 52 -3.24 7.18 -20.47
N GLU A 53 -4.41 7.81 -20.38
CA GLU A 53 -5.01 8.21 -19.11
C GLU A 53 -5.37 7.00 -18.22
N LEU A 54 -6.01 5.98 -18.82
CA LEU A 54 -6.37 4.75 -18.11
C LEU A 54 -5.14 4.01 -17.61
N SER A 55 -4.05 3.97 -18.39
CA SER A 55 -2.80 3.34 -17.95
C SER A 55 -2.21 4.02 -16.73
N ILE A 56 -2.25 5.36 -16.65
CA ILE A 56 -1.78 6.10 -15.47
C ILE A 56 -2.63 5.75 -14.24
N ILE A 57 -3.95 5.71 -14.38
CA ILE A 57 -4.86 5.38 -13.27
C ILE A 57 -4.58 3.96 -12.77
N LEU A 58 -4.50 2.99 -13.67
CA LEU A 58 -4.21 1.60 -13.33
C LEU A 58 -2.83 1.43 -12.70
N PHE A 59 -1.83 2.20 -13.14
CA PHE A 59 -0.51 2.23 -12.55
C PHE A 59 -0.54 2.73 -11.10
N ILE A 60 -1.23 3.84 -10.82
CA ILE A 60 -1.42 4.36 -9.47
C ILE A 60 -2.07 3.30 -8.57
N TRP A 61 -3.13 2.65 -9.05
CA TRP A 61 -3.82 1.60 -8.31
C TRP A 61 -2.92 0.40 -8.03
N THR A 62 -2.17 -0.04 -9.05
CA THR A 62 -1.21 -1.16 -8.91
C THR A 62 -0.17 -0.87 -7.83
N ILE A 63 0.44 0.32 -7.84
CA ILE A 63 1.46 0.70 -6.85
C ILE A 63 0.86 0.82 -5.45
N MET A 64 -0.28 1.51 -5.31
CA MET A 64 -0.86 1.77 -3.99
C MET A 64 -1.31 0.49 -3.28
N PHE A 65 -2.00 -0.40 -3.97
CA PHE A 65 -2.40 -1.67 -3.40
C PHE A 65 -1.22 -2.64 -3.22
N GLY A 66 -0.29 -2.69 -4.19
CA GLY A 66 0.90 -3.53 -4.12
C GLY A 66 1.88 -3.13 -3.01
N ALA A 67 2.00 -1.84 -2.71
CA ALA A 67 2.82 -1.35 -1.60
C ALA A 67 2.32 -1.84 -0.22
N GLY A 68 1.00 -2.06 -0.07
CA GLY A 68 0.43 -2.70 1.10
C GLY A 68 0.97 -4.13 1.30
N TYR A 69 1.06 -4.90 0.22
CA TYR A 69 1.64 -6.25 0.25
C TYR A 69 3.13 -6.24 0.62
N ALA A 70 3.92 -5.33 0.04
CA ALA A 70 5.35 -5.21 0.35
C ALA A 70 5.61 -4.97 1.85
N LYS A 71 4.79 -4.15 2.51
CA LYS A 71 4.85 -3.96 3.97
C LYS A 71 4.45 -5.23 4.73
N ARG A 72 3.50 -6.01 4.23
CA ARG A 72 3.04 -7.25 4.85
C ARG A 72 4.11 -8.34 4.87
N GLU A 73 4.87 -8.50 3.80
CA GLU A 73 5.94 -9.48 3.68
C GLU A 73 7.18 -9.13 4.53
N ASN A 74 7.09 -8.07 5.37
CA ASN A 74 8.24 -7.58 6.14
C ASN A 74 9.49 -7.41 5.26
N SER A 75 9.30 -7.04 4.01
CA SER A 75 10.37 -6.62 3.12
C SER A 75 10.94 -5.30 3.65
N HIS A 76 11.31 -5.32 4.95
CA HIS A 76 12.23 -4.35 5.47
C HIS A 76 13.52 -4.62 4.70
N VAL A 77 13.76 -3.81 3.70
CA VAL A 77 15.12 -3.52 3.24
C VAL A 77 15.79 -2.77 4.41
N VAL A 78 15.85 -3.45 5.53
CA VAL A 78 16.79 -3.12 6.58
C VAL A 78 18.11 -3.50 5.96
N PHE A 79 19.13 -2.70 6.11
CA PHE A 79 20.50 -3.11 5.91
C PHE A 79 20.70 -4.39 6.74
N SER A 80 20.32 -5.53 6.19
CA SER A 80 20.29 -6.81 6.89
C SER A 80 21.63 -7.11 7.51
N VAL A 81 22.72 -6.75 6.81
CA VAL A 81 24.09 -6.92 7.27
C VAL A 81 24.39 -6.15 8.57
N LEU A 82 23.84 -4.94 8.73
CA LEU A 82 24.04 -4.16 9.97
C LEU A 82 23.08 -4.61 11.08
N TYR A 83 21.85 -4.89 10.71
CA TYR A 83 20.80 -5.33 11.63
C TYR A 83 21.12 -6.71 12.25
N ASP A 84 21.60 -7.66 11.46
CA ASP A 84 21.95 -9.01 11.91
C ASP A 84 23.17 -9.04 12.87
N ARG A 85 24.00 -7.99 12.84
CA ARG A 85 25.12 -7.79 13.76
C ARG A 85 24.72 -7.10 15.08
N MET A 86 23.50 -6.59 15.17
CA MET A 86 23.01 -5.94 16.39
C MET A 86 22.58 -6.97 17.44
N SER A 87 22.76 -6.62 18.72
CA SER A 87 22.21 -7.42 19.82
C SER A 87 20.66 -7.42 19.75
N PRO A 88 19.98 -8.48 20.22
CA PRO A 88 18.52 -8.58 20.18
C PRO A 88 17.78 -7.39 20.78
N ARG A 89 18.36 -6.74 21.81
CA ARG A 89 17.78 -5.54 22.42
C ARG A 89 17.87 -4.32 21.49
N ARG A 90 18.98 -4.15 20.80
CA ARG A 90 19.17 -3.05 19.83
C ARG A 90 18.28 -3.23 18.61
N GLN A 91 18.09 -4.46 18.15
CA GLN A 91 17.15 -4.79 17.05
C GLN A 91 15.71 -4.40 17.43
N LEU A 92 15.28 -4.72 18.65
CA LEU A 92 13.94 -4.37 19.13
C LEU A 92 13.74 -2.85 19.19
N ILE A 93 14.71 -2.12 19.75
CA ILE A 93 14.67 -0.65 19.84
C ILE A 93 14.61 -0.04 18.42
N SER A 94 15.43 -0.53 17.50
CA SER A 94 15.45 -0.05 16.12
C SER A 94 14.08 -0.24 15.42
N ARG A 95 13.41 -1.40 15.64
CA ARG A 95 12.07 -1.63 15.11
C ARG A 95 11.03 -0.68 15.70
N ILE A 96 11.03 -0.51 17.02
CA ILE A 96 10.11 0.41 17.71
C ILE A 96 10.28 1.84 17.19
N VAL A 97 11.52 2.31 17.05
CA VAL A 97 11.79 3.65 16.50
C VAL A 97 11.32 3.77 15.06
N ALA A 98 11.67 2.82 14.20
CA ALA A 98 11.28 2.83 12.80
C ALA A 98 9.74 2.81 12.63
N GLU A 99 9.03 1.90 13.31
CA GLU A 99 7.58 1.82 13.24
C GLU A 99 6.89 3.06 13.83
N SER A 100 7.47 3.67 14.87
CA SER A 100 6.96 4.93 15.44
C SER A 100 7.07 6.09 14.45
N ILE A 101 8.22 6.22 13.77
CA ILE A 101 8.43 7.26 12.74
C ILE A 101 7.43 7.08 11.60
N VAL A 102 7.28 5.86 11.10
CA VAL A 102 6.33 5.53 10.02
C VAL A 102 4.90 5.85 10.46
N LEU A 103 4.50 5.41 11.66
CA LEU A 103 3.15 5.64 12.17
C LEU A 103 2.83 7.14 12.30
N VAL A 104 3.74 7.92 12.90
CA VAL A 104 3.57 9.36 13.06
C VAL A 104 3.49 10.05 11.69
N ALA A 105 4.39 9.72 10.75
CA ALA A 105 4.39 10.29 9.41
C ALA A 105 3.07 10.04 8.67
N PHE A 106 2.54 8.80 8.72
CA PHE A 106 1.28 8.47 8.09
C PHE A 106 0.06 9.10 8.77
N ILE A 107 0.04 9.20 10.11
CA ILE A 107 -1.05 9.89 10.84
C ILE A 107 -1.08 11.38 10.47
N LEU A 108 0.07 12.06 10.51
CA LEU A 108 0.16 13.47 10.15
C LEU A 108 -0.19 13.71 8.67
N GLY A 109 0.28 12.85 7.77
CA GLY A 109 -0.01 12.92 6.34
C GLY A 109 -1.45 12.58 5.99
N PHE A 110 -2.15 11.77 6.78
CA PHE A 110 -3.48 11.27 6.47
C PHE A 110 -4.52 12.38 6.30
N GLN A 111 -4.58 13.31 7.26
CA GLN A 111 -5.53 14.41 7.23
C GLN A 111 -5.27 15.35 6.04
N ALA A 112 -4.01 15.73 5.84
CA ALA A 112 -3.61 16.61 4.74
C ALA A 112 -3.91 15.97 3.37
N SER A 113 -3.55 14.70 3.19
CA SER A 113 -3.76 13.96 1.94
C SER A 113 -5.25 13.75 1.64
N THR A 114 -6.04 13.38 2.64
CA THR A 114 -7.49 13.17 2.46
C THR A 114 -8.19 14.48 2.12
N SER A 115 -7.86 15.57 2.80
CA SER A 115 -8.40 16.90 2.50
C SER A 115 -8.04 17.34 1.09
N TYR A 116 -6.81 17.10 0.65
CA TYR A 116 -6.36 17.40 -0.71
C TYR A 116 -7.12 16.60 -1.78
N ILE A 117 -7.31 15.30 -1.58
CA ILE A 117 -8.08 14.44 -2.50
C ILE A 117 -9.53 14.91 -2.60
N LEU A 118 -10.15 15.25 -1.48
CA LEU A 118 -11.53 15.77 -1.45
C LEU A 118 -11.66 17.14 -2.13
N PHE A 119 -10.65 18.00 -2.00
CA PHE A 119 -10.62 19.29 -2.72
C PHE A 119 -10.66 19.11 -4.24
N TRP A 120 -9.97 18.08 -4.76
CA TRP A 120 -9.91 17.81 -6.20
C TRP A 120 -11.09 16.98 -6.73
N LYS A 121 -12.10 16.68 -5.92
CA LYS A 121 -13.28 15.91 -6.30
C LYS A 121 -14.06 16.49 -7.48
N THR A 122 -14.05 17.82 -7.63
CA THR A 122 -14.75 18.51 -8.73
C THR A 122 -14.02 18.41 -10.06
N LEU A 123 -12.73 18.13 -10.06
CA LEU A 123 -11.93 17.99 -11.25
C LEU A 123 -12.04 16.58 -11.81
N LYS A 124 -12.07 16.51 -13.12
CA LYS A 124 -12.16 15.25 -13.87
C LYS A 124 -11.01 15.12 -14.84
N THR A 125 -10.63 13.88 -15.12
CA THR A 125 -9.62 13.57 -16.11
C THR A 125 -10.09 13.99 -17.52
N PRO A 126 -9.17 14.43 -18.39
CA PRO A 126 -9.54 15.05 -19.67
C PRO A 126 -10.28 14.14 -20.64
N ALA A 127 -9.85 12.88 -20.80
CA ALA A 127 -10.39 11.94 -21.78
C ALA A 127 -11.53 11.09 -21.19
N LEU A 128 -11.30 10.44 -20.04
CA LEU A 128 -12.25 9.50 -19.43
C LEU A 128 -13.28 10.18 -18.53
N ARG A 129 -13.08 11.46 -18.19
CA ARG A 129 -13.97 12.21 -17.28
C ARG A 129 -14.14 11.59 -15.90
N ILE A 130 -13.17 10.78 -15.46
CA ILE A 130 -13.13 10.17 -14.13
C ILE A 130 -12.74 11.24 -13.11
N SER A 131 -13.43 11.29 -11.98
CA SER A 131 -13.15 12.24 -10.90
C SER A 131 -11.85 11.88 -10.19
N PHE A 132 -11.04 12.87 -9.81
CA PHE A 132 -9.73 12.65 -9.18
C PHE A 132 -9.81 11.98 -7.81
N ASP A 133 -10.91 12.12 -7.08
CA ASP A 133 -11.14 11.38 -5.83
C ASP A 133 -11.16 9.86 -6.06
N ILE A 134 -11.76 9.40 -7.18
CA ILE A 134 -11.74 7.98 -7.58
C ILE A 134 -10.33 7.54 -7.96
N VAL A 135 -9.60 8.38 -8.72
CA VAL A 135 -8.22 8.07 -9.12
C VAL A 135 -7.31 7.85 -7.91
N PHE A 136 -7.46 8.68 -6.87
CA PHE A 136 -6.61 8.64 -5.67
C PHE A 136 -7.21 7.90 -4.48
N PHE A 137 -8.42 7.35 -4.59
CA PHE A 137 -9.05 6.55 -3.53
C PHE A 137 -8.17 5.40 -3.00
N PRO A 138 -7.42 4.64 -3.84
CA PRO A 138 -6.51 3.60 -3.36
C PRO A 138 -5.43 4.12 -2.42
N TYR A 139 -5.01 5.38 -2.57
CA TYR A 139 -4.04 6.00 -1.68
C TYR A 139 -4.56 6.14 -0.24
N VAL A 140 -5.84 6.47 -0.08
CA VAL A 140 -6.48 6.54 1.25
C VAL A 140 -6.52 5.15 1.91
N ILE A 141 -6.88 4.12 1.13
CA ILE A 141 -6.87 2.73 1.62
C ILE A 141 -5.44 2.32 2.01
N PHE A 142 -4.47 2.60 1.16
CA PHE A 142 -3.06 2.33 1.45
C PHE A 142 -2.61 2.98 2.77
N MET A 143 -2.91 4.26 2.98
CA MET A 143 -2.56 4.95 4.22
C MET A 143 -3.20 4.28 5.46
N LEU A 144 -4.47 3.91 5.37
CA LEU A 144 -5.17 3.21 6.47
C LEU A 144 -4.53 1.85 6.77
N LEU A 145 -4.16 1.09 5.73
CA LEU A 145 -3.46 -0.18 5.90
C LEU A 145 -2.09 0.01 6.55
N MET A 146 -1.34 1.04 6.14
CA MET A 146 -0.03 1.35 6.72
C MET A 146 -0.13 1.76 8.18
N ILE A 147 -1.07 2.65 8.53
CA ILE A 147 -1.33 3.06 9.92
C ILE A 147 -1.72 1.84 10.77
N GLY A 148 -2.67 1.03 10.29
CA GLY A 148 -3.13 -0.15 11.03
C GLY A 148 -2.02 -1.17 11.29
N ARG A 149 -1.18 -1.43 10.30
CA ARG A 149 -0.06 -2.37 10.43
C ARG A 149 1.06 -1.84 11.32
N SER A 150 1.47 -0.59 11.13
CA SER A 150 2.52 0.00 11.96
C SER A 150 2.08 0.11 13.41
N ALA A 151 0.82 0.45 13.68
CA ALA A 151 0.25 0.44 15.03
C ALA A 151 0.25 -0.97 15.65
N TRP A 152 -0.12 -1.98 14.87
CA TRP A 152 -0.12 -3.38 15.32
C TRP A 152 1.28 -3.90 15.62
N ASN A 153 2.24 -3.66 14.71
CA ASN A 153 3.64 -4.05 14.92
C ASN A 153 4.24 -3.37 16.14
N LEU A 154 4.00 -2.07 16.29
CA LEU A 154 4.47 -1.29 17.44
C LEU A 154 3.89 -1.85 18.75
N PHE A 155 2.60 -2.19 18.78
CA PHE A 155 1.96 -2.79 19.94
C PHE A 155 2.62 -4.13 20.32
N LEU A 156 2.92 -5.00 19.37
CA LEU A 156 3.57 -6.29 19.60
C LEU A 156 5.01 -6.12 20.11
N ASP A 157 5.77 -5.20 19.51
CA ASP A 157 7.16 -4.92 19.91
C ASP A 157 7.22 -4.31 21.33
N LEU A 158 6.34 -3.39 21.67
CA LEU A 158 6.23 -2.84 23.03
C LEU A 158 5.87 -3.93 24.05
N LYS A 159 4.87 -4.77 23.74
CA LYS A 159 4.50 -5.90 24.60
C LYS A 159 5.67 -6.84 24.85
N SER A 160 6.48 -7.12 23.84
CA SER A 160 7.67 -7.96 23.95
C SER A 160 8.78 -7.31 24.79
N ALA A 161 8.91 -5.97 24.73
CA ALA A 161 9.86 -5.21 25.54
C ALA A 161 9.52 -5.32 27.03
N PHE A 162 8.26 -5.04 27.39
CA PHE A 162 7.81 -5.12 28.79
C PHE A 162 7.93 -6.52 29.39
N ARG A 163 7.65 -7.57 28.59
CA ARG A 163 7.77 -8.95 29.07
C ARG A 163 9.21 -9.33 29.43
N LYS A 164 10.20 -8.87 28.65
CA LYS A 164 11.62 -9.12 28.91
C LYS A 164 12.16 -8.36 30.13
N GLU A 165 11.56 -7.24 30.52
CA GLU A 165 11.92 -6.51 31.72
C GLU A 165 11.39 -7.15 33.02
N VAL A 166 10.29 -7.92 32.90
CA VAL A 166 9.68 -8.61 34.07
C VAL A 166 10.35 -9.96 34.36
N GLU A 167 10.98 -10.59 33.35
CA GLU A 167 11.62 -11.90 33.44
C GLU A 167 13.15 -11.82 33.74
N GLY A 168 13.74 -10.62 33.80
CA GLY A 168 15.16 -10.40 34.08
C GLY A 168 15.39 -9.62 35.39
#